data_9b91614a91ce36efb10bd6958da52c12
#
_entry.id   9b91614a91ce36efb10bd6958da52c12
#
_cell.length_a   1.000
_cell.length_b   1.000
_cell.length_c   1.000
_cell.angle_alpha   90.00
_cell.angle_beta   90.00
_cell.angle_gamma   90.00
#
_symmetry.space_group_name_H-M   'P 1'
#
loop_
_entity.id
_entity.type
_entity.pdbx_description
1 polymer ?
#
loop_
_entity_poly.entity_id
_entity_poly.type
_entity_poly.pdbx_seq_one_letter_code
_entity_poly.pdbx_strand_id
1 'polypeptide(L)'
;MYPKDPYRCALSNGKLGFENGETGRIKRQHIIWARKSRTKQRIGKKLTSVMQVLSRGDVVFTETLDEEMNTHTLQQIPDVNGAAIALDPHTGRVLAMVGGWSYEKSEFNRATQAFRQPGSAFKPFVYIAALENGFNPATRILDAPFVIDQGPGIGKWKPANYTKKFYGPSAMRIGIEKSRNLMTVRLARTIGMDKVSDYARKFGISSKMPDQLSMALGAGETNLIKLTSAYAMLVNGGKKITPTFIDKIQDRNGRTIFRQDIRPCLESVSYTHLRAHETVLDL
;
A
#
# COMPACT_ATOMS: atom_id res chain seq x y z
N MET A 1 -2.96 -15.49 -12.45
CA MET A 1 -2.84 -16.67 -13.33
C MET A 1 -1.91 -17.65 -12.62
N TYR A 2 -2.37 -18.80 -12.21
CA TYR A 2 -1.54 -19.84 -11.61
C TYR A 2 -0.66 -20.47 -12.69
N PRO A 3 0.59 -20.85 -12.39
CA PRO A 3 1.33 -21.73 -13.29
C PRO A 3 0.54 -23.02 -13.41
N LYS A 4 0.11 -23.36 -14.62
CA LYS A 4 -0.75 -24.52 -14.92
C LYS A 4 -0.08 -25.86 -14.62
N ASP A 5 1.25 -25.92 -14.48
CA ASP A 5 2.02 -27.12 -14.14
C ASP A 5 3.17 -26.79 -13.19
N PRO A 6 3.02 -27.13 -11.89
CA PRO A 6 3.95 -26.69 -10.87
C PRO A 6 5.24 -27.52 -10.76
N TYR A 7 5.29 -28.75 -11.24
CA TYR A 7 6.37 -29.67 -10.90
C TYR A 7 7.21 -30.09 -12.09
N ARG A 8 8.45 -29.64 -12.14
CA ARG A 8 9.42 -29.97 -13.20
C ARG A 8 10.76 -30.30 -12.59
N CYS A 9 11.37 -31.44 -13.01
CA CYS A 9 12.65 -31.89 -12.49
C CYS A 9 13.80 -31.23 -13.26
N ALA A 10 14.74 -30.60 -12.56
CA ALA A 10 15.96 -30.09 -13.17
C ALA A 10 16.90 -31.26 -13.51
N LEU A 11 17.26 -31.41 -14.78
CA LEU A 11 18.13 -32.49 -15.25
C LEU A 11 19.59 -32.08 -15.27
N SER A 12 20.01 -31.19 -16.15
CA SER A 12 21.37 -30.66 -16.25
C SER A 12 21.42 -29.42 -17.14
N ASN A 13 22.34 -28.50 -16.88
CA ASN A 13 22.54 -27.30 -17.71
C ASN A 13 21.27 -26.51 -18.07
N GLY A 14 20.29 -26.46 -17.14
CA GLY A 14 19.02 -25.81 -17.33
C GLY A 14 18.00 -26.61 -18.16
N LYS A 15 18.25 -27.88 -18.44
CA LYS A 15 17.20 -28.78 -18.95
C LYS A 15 16.24 -29.13 -17.85
N LEU A 16 14.95 -29.21 -18.21
CA LEU A 16 13.84 -29.63 -17.37
C LEU A 16 13.26 -30.93 -17.90
N GLY A 17 12.82 -31.82 -17.03
CA GLY A 17 11.99 -32.96 -17.37
C GLY A 17 10.57 -32.76 -16.85
N PHE A 18 9.59 -33.15 -17.63
CA PHE A 18 8.17 -33.10 -17.28
C PHE A 18 7.63 -34.49 -16.97
N GLU A 19 6.52 -34.57 -16.27
CA GLU A 19 5.85 -35.83 -15.96
C GLU A 19 5.40 -36.59 -17.21
N ASN A 20 5.06 -35.88 -18.27
CA ASN A 20 4.69 -36.48 -19.59
C ASN A 20 5.90 -36.98 -20.41
N GLY A 21 7.11 -36.93 -19.86
CA GLY A 21 8.34 -37.33 -20.53
C GLY A 21 8.96 -36.28 -21.47
N GLU A 22 8.30 -35.16 -21.68
CA GLU A 22 8.86 -34.06 -22.46
C GLU A 22 10.04 -33.39 -21.73
N THR A 23 10.83 -32.61 -22.47
CA THR A 23 11.92 -31.84 -21.89
C THR A 23 11.83 -30.38 -22.33
N GLY A 24 12.12 -29.49 -21.39
CA GLY A 24 12.20 -28.05 -21.65
C GLY A 24 13.55 -27.46 -21.24
N ARG A 25 13.68 -26.15 -21.34
CA ARG A 25 14.93 -25.46 -21.02
C ARG A 25 14.71 -24.13 -20.31
N ILE A 26 15.49 -23.91 -19.25
CA ILE A 26 15.65 -22.57 -18.62
C ILE A 26 16.98 -21.99 -19.08
N LYS A 27 16.95 -20.85 -19.79
CA LYS A 27 18.15 -20.09 -20.15
C LYS A 27 18.62 -19.26 -18.94
N ARG A 28 19.92 -18.99 -18.83
CA ARG A 28 20.49 -18.20 -17.73
C ARG A 28 19.77 -16.86 -17.52
N GLN A 29 19.38 -16.18 -18.58
CA GLN A 29 18.68 -14.89 -18.50
C GLN A 29 17.33 -14.97 -17.78
N HIS A 30 16.68 -16.13 -17.77
CA HIS A 30 15.37 -16.37 -17.15
C HIS A 30 15.47 -16.86 -15.68
N ILE A 31 16.69 -16.87 -15.12
CA ILE A 31 16.95 -17.27 -13.73
C ILE A 31 17.88 -16.28 -13.00
N ILE A 32 18.31 -15.19 -13.64
CA ILE A 32 19.30 -14.26 -13.09
C ILE A 32 18.86 -13.59 -11.77
N TRP A 33 17.58 -13.57 -11.49
CA TRP A 33 17.01 -13.04 -10.26
C TRP A 33 17.25 -13.95 -9.05
N ALA A 34 17.36 -15.28 -9.25
CA ALA A 34 17.44 -16.31 -8.21
C ALA A 34 18.85 -16.41 -7.59
N ARG A 35 19.42 -15.28 -7.22
CA ARG A 35 20.75 -15.21 -6.58
C ARG A 35 20.63 -15.49 -5.09
N LYS A 36 21.58 -16.30 -4.54
CA LYS A 36 21.63 -16.55 -3.09
C LYS A 36 21.73 -15.24 -2.33
N SER A 37 20.87 -15.07 -1.35
CA SER A 37 20.99 -13.95 -0.40
C SER A 37 22.22 -14.16 0.49
N ARG A 38 23.02 -13.12 0.70
CA ARG A 38 24.15 -13.14 1.67
C ARG A 38 23.70 -12.67 3.05
N THR A 39 22.76 -11.74 3.08
CA THR A 39 22.10 -11.23 4.30
C THR A 39 20.70 -10.81 3.92
N LYS A 40 19.83 -10.46 4.91
CA LYS A 40 18.47 -9.93 4.65
C LYS A 40 18.41 -8.74 3.68
N GLN A 41 19.54 -8.06 3.44
CA GLN A 41 19.60 -6.84 2.63
C GLN A 41 20.62 -6.92 1.46
N ARG A 42 21.39 -8.02 1.33
CA ARG A 42 22.43 -8.13 0.31
C ARG A 42 22.21 -9.37 -0.55
N ILE A 43 22.15 -9.16 -1.85
CA ILE A 43 22.05 -10.20 -2.87
C ILE A 43 23.46 -10.64 -3.29
N GLY A 44 23.63 -11.91 -3.62
CA GLY A 44 24.88 -12.49 -4.09
C GLY A 44 25.32 -11.96 -5.46
N LYS A 45 26.49 -12.41 -5.92
CA LYS A 45 27.04 -12.09 -7.24
C LYS A 45 26.09 -12.51 -8.36
N LYS A 46 26.22 -11.86 -9.52
CA LYS A 46 25.46 -12.24 -10.73
C LYS A 46 25.75 -13.70 -11.09
N LEU A 47 24.72 -14.43 -11.51
CA LEU A 47 24.84 -15.82 -11.92
C LEU A 47 25.58 -15.92 -13.26
N THR A 48 26.51 -16.83 -13.33
CA THR A 48 27.24 -17.20 -14.56
C THR A 48 26.71 -18.50 -15.16
N SER A 49 26.06 -19.34 -14.35
CA SER A 49 25.48 -20.62 -14.75
C SER A 49 24.18 -20.89 -14.00
N VAL A 50 23.26 -21.61 -14.64
CA VAL A 50 22.01 -22.11 -14.03
C VAL A 50 22.33 -23.07 -12.86
N MET A 51 23.40 -23.83 -12.97
CA MET A 51 23.82 -24.80 -11.94
C MET A 51 24.28 -24.17 -10.61
N GLN A 52 24.42 -22.85 -10.56
CA GLN A 52 24.67 -22.14 -9.29
C GLN A 52 23.40 -22.02 -8.42
N VAL A 53 22.25 -22.24 -9.01
CA VAL A 53 20.93 -22.13 -8.36
C VAL A 53 20.22 -23.48 -8.31
N LEU A 54 20.25 -24.22 -9.41
CA LEU A 54 19.54 -25.50 -9.56
C LEU A 54 20.54 -26.66 -9.56
N SER A 55 20.21 -27.69 -8.80
CA SER A 55 20.90 -28.98 -8.79
C SER A 55 20.08 -30.00 -9.57
N ARG A 56 20.73 -31.03 -10.07
CA ARG A 56 20.03 -32.17 -10.69
C ARG A 56 19.13 -32.85 -9.67
N GLY A 57 17.86 -33.03 -10.06
CA GLY A 57 16.84 -33.63 -9.19
C GLY A 57 15.99 -32.61 -8.44
N ASP A 58 16.34 -31.30 -8.49
CA ASP A 58 15.49 -30.27 -7.90
C ASP A 58 14.13 -30.22 -8.62
N VAL A 59 13.05 -30.20 -7.85
CA VAL A 59 11.70 -29.96 -8.34
C VAL A 59 11.40 -28.47 -8.24
N VAL A 60 11.08 -27.83 -9.37
CA VAL A 60 10.95 -26.38 -9.46
C VAL A 60 9.67 -25.94 -10.13
N PHE A 61 9.21 -24.76 -9.75
CA PHE A 61 8.11 -24.10 -10.45
C PHE A 61 8.64 -23.36 -11.66
N THR A 62 7.96 -23.48 -12.78
CA THR A 62 8.32 -22.75 -13.99
C THR A 62 7.09 -22.24 -14.71
N GLU A 63 7.31 -21.21 -15.51
CA GLU A 63 6.32 -20.64 -16.43
C GLU A 63 6.85 -20.74 -17.86
N THR A 64 6.01 -21.18 -18.79
CA THR A 64 6.37 -21.26 -20.20
C THR A 64 6.46 -19.85 -20.79
N LEU A 65 7.58 -19.53 -21.42
CA LEU A 65 7.82 -18.27 -22.11
C LEU A 65 7.60 -18.40 -23.60
N ASP A 66 7.96 -19.55 -24.15
CA ASP A 66 7.92 -19.84 -25.58
C ASP A 66 7.60 -21.34 -25.74
N GLU A 67 6.44 -21.64 -26.29
CA GLU A 67 5.97 -23.02 -26.47
C GLU A 67 6.74 -23.71 -27.60
N GLU A 68 7.05 -23.03 -28.70
CA GLU A 68 7.75 -23.61 -29.86
C GLU A 68 9.19 -24.01 -29.49
N MET A 69 9.88 -23.16 -28.72
CA MET A 69 11.25 -23.43 -28.24
C MET A 69 11.29 -24.19 -26.92
N ASN A 70 10.17 -24.52 -26.33
CA ASN A 70 10.01 -25.14 -25.01
C ASN A 70 10.91 -24.47 -23.95
N THR A 71 10.86 -23.14 -23.94
CA THR A 71 11.68 -22.28 -23.06
C THR A 71 10.85 -21.81 -21.88
N HIS A 72 11.43 -21.89 -20.69
CA HIS A 72 10.77 -21.60 -19.43
C HIS A 72 11.55 -20.59 -18.60
N THR A 73 10.85 -19.88 -17.71
CA THR A 73 11.43 -19.08 -16.64
C THR A 73 11.24 -19.79 -15.30
N LEU A 74 12.23 -19.69 -14.42
CA LEU A 74 12.09 -20.15 -13.03
C LEU A 74 11.09 -19.27 -12.30
N GLN A 75 10.20 -19.89 -11.54
CA GLN A 75 9.27 -19.21 -10.64
C GLN A 75 9.53 -19.63 -9.20
N GLN A 76 9.15 -18.79 -8.27
CA GLN A 76 9.21 -19.07 -6.84
C GLN A 76 7.91 -18.62 -6.18
N ILE A 77 7.38 -19.44 -5.29
CA ILE A 77 6.30 -19.00 -4.40
C ILE A 77 6.90 -17.93 -3.48
N PRO A 78 6.35 -16.72 -3.45
CA PRO A 78 6.91 -15.66 -2.62
C PRO A 78 6.67 -15.94 -1.13
N ASP A 79 7.69 -15.70 -0.30
CA ASP A 79 7.56 -15.74 1.17
C ASP A 79 6.75 -14.57 1.70
N VAL A 80 6.76 -13.45 0.97
CA VAL A 80 6.00 -12.25 1.32
C VAL A 80 4.72 -12.18 0.54
N ASN A 81 3.66 -11.71 1.18
CA ASN A 81 2.38 -11.45 0.56
C ASN A 81 2.06 -9.96 0.62
N GLY A 82 1.32 -9.51 -0.38
CA GLY A 82 0.82 -8.15 -0.48
C GLY A 82 -0.65 -8.13 -0.85
N ALA A 83 -1.22 -6.94 -0.93
CA ALA A 83 -2.56 -6.72 -1.44
C ALA A 83 -2.57 -5.50 -2.36
N ALA A 84 -3.50 -5.50 -3.30
CA ALA A 84 -3.79 -4.36 -4.16
C ALA A 84 -5.31 -4.18 -4.26
N ILE A 85 -5.74 -2.93 -4.41
CA ILE A 85 -7.13 -2.58 -4.65
C ILE A 85 -7.20 -1.41 -5.62
N ALA A 86 -8.11 -1.49 -6.58
CA ALA A 86 -8.49 -0.39 -7.44
C ALA A 86 -9.96 -0.04 -7.19
N LEU A 87 -10.26 1.23 -7.04
CA LEU A 87 -11.56 1.73 -6.63
C LEU A 87 -11.92 2.96 -7.46
N ASP A 88 -13.15 3.03 -7.92
CA ASP A 88 -13.70 4.24 -8.54
C ASP A 88 -13.93 5.30 -7.45
N PRO A 89 -13.26 6.47 -7.52
CA PRO A 89 -13.36 7.49 -6.49
C PRO A 89 -14.72 8.17 -6.42
N HIS A 90 -15.52 8.10 -7.47
CA HIS A 90 -16.82 8.78 -7.53
C HIS A 90 -17.98 7.91 -7.03
N THR A 91 -17.93 6.62 -7.31
CA THR A 91 -19.02 5.68 -7.01
C THR A 91 -18.71 4.75 -5.84
N GLY A 92 -17.43 4.60 -5.47
CA GLY A 92 -16.99 3.63 -4.47
C GLY A 92 -16.91 2.19 -5.00
N ARG A 93 -17.17 1.95 -6.30
CA ARG A 93 -17.06 0.60 -6.88
C ARG A 93 -15.65 0.07 -6.80
N VAL A 94 -15.49 -1.12 -6.25
CA VAL A 94 -14.21 -1.83 -6.28
C VAL A 94 -14.06 -2.48 -7.64
N LEU A 95 -13.12 -1.97 -8.44
CA LEU A 95 -12.87 -2.41 -9.81
C LEU A 95 -11.98 -3.65 -9.86
N ALA A 96 -11.02 -3.74 -8.94
CA ALA A 96 -10.17 -4.90 -8.76
C ALA A 96 -9.68 -4.99 -7.32
N MET A 97 -9.52 -6.21 -6.82
CA MET A 97 -8.93 -6.47 -5.51
C MET A 97 -8.16 -7.78 -5.51
N VAL A 98 -6.94 -7.74 -4.99
CA VAL A 98 -6.11 -8.91 -4.73
C VAL A 98 -5.67 -8.86 -3.27
N GLY A 99 -5.99 -9.89 -2.50
CA GLY A 99 -5.71 -9.96 -1.06
C GLY A 99 -4.46 -10.76 -0.69
N GLY A 100 -3.81 -11.40 -1.65
CA GLY A 100 -2.62 -12.22 -1.46
C GLY A 100 -2.19 -12.90 -2.74
N TRP A 101 -1.13 -13.68 -2.67
CA TRP A 101 -0.59 -14.43 -3.82
C TRP A 101 -1.57 -15.50 -4.33
N SER A 102 -2.18 -16.26 -3.43
CA SER A 102 -3.03 -17.39 -3.76
C SER A 102 -4.05 -17.63 -2.66
N TYR A 103 -5.30 -17.82 -3.03
CA TYR A 103 -6.39 -18.20 -2.13
C TYR A 103 -6.14 -19.57 -1.48
N GLU A 104 -5.72 -20.56 -2.26
CA GLU A 104 -5.41 -21.92 -1.78
C GLU A 104 -4.30 -21.95 -0.73
N LYS A 105 -3.32 -21.03 -0.83
CA LYS A 105 -2.23 -20.91 0.15
C LYS A 105 -2.62 -20.10 1.37
N SER A 106 -3.53 -19.14 1.21
CA SER A 106 -3.99 -18.29 2.30
C SER A 106 -5.30 -17.61 1.92
N GLU A 107 -6.38 -17.98 2.59
CA GLU A 107 -7.69 -17.33 2.46
C GLU A 107 -7.73 -15.92 3.08
N PHE A 108 -6.69 -15.57 3.86
CA PHE A 108 -6.59 -14.27 4.51
C PHE A 108 -6.44 -13.14 3.51
N ASN A 109 -7.51 -12.35 3.34
CA ASN A 109 -7.52 -11.20 2.43
C ASN A 109 -6.87 -9.97 3.09
N ARG A 110 -5.66 -9.67 2.66
CA ARG A 110 -4.87 -8.55 3.23
C ARG A 110 -5.40 -7.17 2.87
N ALA A 111 -6.24 -7.05 1.85
CA ALA A 111 -6.85 -5.76 1.51
C ALA A 111 -7.93 -5.35 2.53
N THR A 112 -8.65 -6.32 3.11
CA THR A 112 -9.79 -6.08 4.00
C THR A 112 -9.53 -6.49 5.44
N GLN A 113 -8.71 -7.51 5.69
CA GLN A 113 -8.53 -8.13 7.00
C GLN A 113 -7.20 -7.75 7.68
N ALA A 114 -6.15 -7.38 6.91
CA ALA A 114 -4.87 -6.99 7.50
C ALA A 114 -4.91 -5.55 7.99
N PHE A 115 -4.81 -5.38 9.31
CA PHE A 115 -4.59 -4.07 9.92
C PHE A 115 -3.08 -3.81 9.99
N ARG A 116 -2.67 -2.67 9.46
CA ARG A 116 -1.27 -2.24 9.39
C ARG A 116 -1.17 -0.75 9.60
N GLN A 117 -0.03 -0.31 10.10
CA GLN A 117 0.30 1.10 10.23
C GLN A 117 0.48 1.73 8.85
N PRO A 118 -0.33 2.73 8.46
CA PRO A 118 -0.20 3.39 7.16
C PRO A 118 1.09 4.23 7.06
N GLY A 119 1.72 4.55 8.19
CA GLY A 119 2.89 5.41 8.22
C GLY A 119 2.60 6.76 7.57
N SER A 120 3.53 7.23 6.74
CA SER A 120 3.43 8.55 6.09
C SER A 120 2.22 8.70 5.16
N ALA A 121 1.55 7.62 4.75
CA ALA A 121 0.30 7.71 4.01
C ALA A 121 -0.86 8.31 4.83
N PHE A 122 -0.71 8.42 6.14
CA PHE A 122 -1.68 9.11 7.00
C PHE A 122 -1.52 10.64 7.01
N LYS A 123 -0.34 11.17 6.68
CA LYS A 123 -0.05 12.61 6.79
C LYS A 123 -1.01 13.54 6.06
N PRO A 124 -1.51 13.26 4.83
CA PRO A 124 -2.46 14.13 4.17
C PRO A 124 -3.66 14.52 5.05
N PHE A 125 -4.15 13.63 5.88
CA PHE A 125 -5.30 13.88 6.77
C PHE A 125 -4.95 14.83 7.91
N VAL A 126 -3.70 14.83 8.39
CA VAL A 126 -3.20 15.83 9.36
C VAL A 126 -3.12 17.21 8.70
N TYR A 127 -2.65 17.26 7.45
CA TYR A 127 -2.52 18.52 6.71
C TYR A 127 -3.88 19.10 6.33
N ILE A 128 -4.86 18.28 5.97
CA ILE A 128 -6.23 18.75 5.73
C ILE A 128 -6.84 19.29 7.03
N ALA A 129 -6.68 18.57 8.15
CA ALA A 129 -7.11 19.07 9.45
C ALA A 129 -6.48 20.42 9.77
N ALA A 130 -5.21 20.65 9.44
CA ALA A 130 -4.55 21.92 9.62
C ALA A 130 -5.14 23.02 8.73
N LEU A 131 -5.38 22.74 7.44
CA LEU A 131 -5.99 23.68 6.51
C LEU A 131 -7.36 24.19 7.01
N GLU A 132 -8.20 23.29 7.53
CA GLU A 132 -9.50 23.69 8.10
C GLU A 132 -9.40 24.39 9.46
N ASN A 133 -8.21 24.40 10.07
CA ASN A 133 -7.94 25.12 11.31
C ASN A 133 -7.08 26.39 11.10
N GLY A 134 -7.21 27.04 9.94
CA GLY A 134 -6.64 28.35 9.65
C GLY A 134 -5.21 28.33 9.11
N PHE A 135 -4.63 27.17 8.87
CA PHE A 135 -3.36 27.07 8.17
C PHE A 135 -3.57 27.17 6.64
N ASN A 136 -2.52 27.53 5.94
CA ASN A 136 -2.52 27.52 4.47
C ASN A 136 -1.20 26.92 3.94
N PRO A 137 -1.09 26.58 2.66
CA PRO A 137 0.09 25.94 2.09
C PRO A 137 1.40 26.72 2.29
N ALA A 138 1.33 28.06 2.41
CA ALA A 138 2.49 28.92 2.63
C ALA A 138 2.84 29.10 4.12
N THR A 139 1.98 28.70 5.05
CA THR A 139 2.23 28.81 6.49
C THR A 139 3.58 28.17 6.84
N ARG A 140 4.43 28.91 7.54
CA ARG A 140 5.77 28.43 7.92
C ARG A 140 5.70 27.52 9.16
N ILE A 141 6.18 26.32 9.02
CA ILE A 141 6.27 25.31 10.08
C ILE A 141 7.75 25.01 10.33
N LEU A 142 8.16 24.98 11.60
CA LEU A 142 9.54 24.74 11.98
C LEU A 142 9.92 23.26 11.85
N ASP A 143 10.89 22.97 10.99
CA ASP A 143 11.53 21.64 10.88
C ASP A 143 12.82 21.63 11.71
N ALA A 144 12.69 21.36 13.02
CA ALA A 144 13.77 21.35 14.00
C ALA A 144 13.56 20.21 15.01
N PRO A 145 14.55 19.89 15.83
CA PRO A 145 14.41 18.86 16.88
C PRO A 145 13.14 19.04 17.69
N PHE A 146 12.51 17.92 18.01
CA PHE A 146 11.28 17.86 18.75
C PHE A 146 11.39 16.75 19.81
N VAL A 147 11.09 17.10 21.05
CA VAL A 147 11.18 16.17 22.19
C VAL A 147 9.93 16.32 23.03
N ILE A 148 9.28 15.22 23.35
CA ILE A 148 8.17 15.16 24.29
C ILE A 148 8.53 14.20 25.41
N ASP A 149 8.30 14.60 26.63
CA ASP A 149 8.29 13.73 27.78
C ASP A 149 6.93 13.00 27.82
N GLN A 150 6.96 11.69 27.78
CA GLN A 150 5.75 10.85 27.77
C GLN A 150 5.33 10.42 29.19
N GLY A 151 6.03 10.92 30.19
CA GLY A 151 5.77 10.65 31.59
C GLY A 151 6.68 9.58 32.22
N PRO A 152 6.52 9.33 33.53
CA PRO A 152 7.34 8.40 34.29
C PRO A 152 7.29 6.99 33.68
N GLY A 153 8.46 6.39 33.48
CA GLY A 153 8.60 5.01 32.96
C GLY A 153 8.51 4.85 31.45
N ILE A 154 8.00 5.84 30.68
CA ILE A 154 7.89 5.76 29.22
C ILE A 154 9.07 6.46 28.52
N GLY A 155 9.64 7.46 29.15
CA GLY A 155 10.78 8.21 28.66
C GLY A 155 10.42 9.30 27.65
N LYS A 156 11.44 9.80 26.94
CA LYS A 156 11.29 10.92 25.99
C LYS A 156 11.15 10.43 24.55
N TRP A 157 10.06 10.81 23.89
CA TRP A 157 9.87 10.56 22.48
C TRP A 157 10.58 11.64 21.64
N LYS A 158 11.44 11.18 20.72
CA LYS A 158 12.28 12.03 19.88
C LYS A 158 12.11 11.62 18.41
N PRO A 159 11.02 12.04 17.73
CA PRO A 159 10.86 11.76 16.31
C PRO A 159 11.97 12.43 15.49
N ALA A 160 12.30 11.85 14.35
CA ALA A 160 13.27 12.37 13.41
C ALA A 160 12.74 12.30 11.97
N ASN A 161 13.25 13.17 11.10
CA ASN A 161 13.06 13.04 9.66
C ASN A 161 13.81 11.80 9.15
N TYR A 162 13.34 11.19 8.08
CA TYR A 162 14.00 10.03 7.45
C TYR A 162 15.46 10.34 7.09
N THR A 163 15.72 11.56 6.63
CA THR A 163 17.06 12.04 6.27
C THR A 163 17.97 12.34 7.47
N LYS A 164 17.43 12.30 8.70
CA LYS A 164 18.11 12.72 9.96
C LYS A 164 18.60 14.16 9.95
N LYS A 165 18.10 15.01 9.02
CA LYS A 165 18.45 16.43 8.89
C LYS A 165 17.27 17.31 9.32
N PHE A 166 17.58 18.55 9.69
CA PHE A 166 16.64 19.63 10.01
C PHE A 166 16.76 20.74 8.97
N TYR A 167 15.66 21.36 8.63
CA TYR A 167 15.61 22.31 7.51
C TYR A 167 15.09 23.68 7.90
N GLY A 168 14.84 23.90 9.21
CA GLY A 168 14.36 25.17 9.73
C GLY A 168 12.92 25.52 9.33
N PRO A 169 12.52 26.80 9.41
CA PRO A 169 11.19 27.23 9.02
C PRO A 169 10.95 27.01 7.53
N SER A 170 10.00 26.15 7.20
CA SER A 170 9.65 25.74 5.83
C SER A 170 8.15 25.89 5.61
N ALA A 171 7.73 26.19 4.37
CA ALA A 171 6.32 26.26 4.02
C ALA A 171 5.63 24.90 4.24
N MET A 172 4.38 24.91 4.70
CA MET A 172 3.61 23.72 5.01
C MET A 172 3.55 22.74 3.83
N ARG A 173 3.38 23.24 2.59
CA ARG A 173 3.41 22.43 1.37
C ARG A 173 4.69 21.60 1.22
N ILE A 174 5.86 22.14 1.59
CA ILE A 174 7.13 21.41 1.54
C ILE A 174 7.14 20.27 2.58
N GLY A 175 6.46 20.47 3.70
CA GLY A 175 6.31 19.44 4.74
C GLY A 175 5.60 18.19 4.24
N ILE A 176 4.51 18.35 3.49
CA ILE A 176 3.78 17.20 2.90
C ILE A 176 4.55 16.64 1.69
N GLU A 177 5.03 17.49 0.78
CA GLU A 177 5.77 17.09 -0.42
C GLU A 177 7.02 16.25 -0.08
N LYS A 178 7.81 16.68 0.89
CA LYS A 178 9.02 15.98 1.35
C LYS A 178 8.76 14.99 2.50
N SER A 179 7.49 14.80 2.86
CA SER A 179 7.08 13.90 3.94
C SER A 179 7.84 14.13 5.26
N ARG A 180 7.96 15.39 5.69
CA ARG A 180 8.71 15.82 6.89
C ARG A 180 7.98 15.39 8.17
N ASN A 181 8.60 14.54 8.96
CA ASN A 181 8.00 14.04 10.21
C ASN A 181 7.84 15.17 11.25
N LEU A 182 8.88 15.95 11.44
CA LEU A 182 8.90 16.99 12.49
C LEU A 182 7.89 18.11 12.25
N MET A 183 7.70 18.50 10.98
CA MET A 183 6.68 19.46 10.60
C MET A 183 5.27 18.90 10.86
N THR A 184 5.02 17.64 10.49
CA THR A 184 3.73 16.96 10.70
C THR A 184 3.39 16.88 12.19
N VAL A 185 4.35 16.47 13.03
CA VAL A 185 4.14 16.39 14.50
C VAL A 185 3.84 17.76 15.10
N ARG A 186 4.55 18.81 14.66
CA ARG A 186 4.27 20.19 15.11
C ARG A 186 2.89 20.66 14.71
N LEU A 187 2.48 20.41 13.46
CA LEU A 187 1.12 20.70 13.01
C LEU A 187 0.09 20.02 13.91
N ALA A 188 0.19 18.70 14.06
CA ALA A 188 -0.73 17.93 14.88
C ALA A 188 -0.79 18.41 16.33
N ARG A 189 0.35 18.79 16.92
CA ARG A 189 0.41 19.37 18.26
C ARG A 189 -0.28 20.74 18.33
N THR A 190 -0.10 21.57 17.30
CA THR A 190 -0.66 22.93 17.30
C THR A 190 -2.17 22.92 17.10
N ILE A 191 -2.69 22.07 16.21
CA ILE A 191 -4.14 21.97 15.99
C ILE A 191 -4.87 21.13 17.03
N GLY A 192 -4.17 20.23 17.72
CA GLY A 192 -4.72 19.23 18.65
C GLY A 192 -4.96 17.88 17.98
N MET A 193 -4.69 16.79 18.73
CA MET A 193 -4.90 15.42 18.23
C MET A 193 -6.37 15.04 18.15
N ASP A 194 -7.25 15.69 18.91
CA ASP A 194 -8.71 15.59 18.82
C ASP A 194 -9.20 15.89 17.39
N LYS A 195 -8.72 16.98 16.79
CA LYS A 195 -9.05 17.35 15.40
C LYS A 195 -8.49 16.37 14.38
N VAL A 196 -7.25 15.91 14.56
CA VAL A 196 -6.65 14.87 13.71
C VAL A 196 -7.47 13.57 13.78
N SER A 197 -7.89 13.18 14.98
CA SER A 197 -8.74 12.00 15.21
C SER A 197 -10.11 12.15 14.56
N ASP A 198 -10.70 13.35 14.63
CA ASP A 198 -11.99 13.65 13.99
C ASP A 198 -11.92 13.48 12.47
N TYR A 199 -10.83 13.98 11.84
CA TYR A 199 -10.60 13.75 10.41
C TYR A 199 -10.37 12.28 10.06
N ALA A 200 -9.59 11.55 10.85
CA ALA A 200 -9.42 10.12 10.65
C ALA A 200 -10.76 9.36 10.69
N ARG A 201 -11.67 9.78 11.56
CA ARG A 201 -13.04 9.24 11.66
C ARG A 201 -13.91 9.64 10.48
N LYS A 202 -13.93 10.92 10.08
CA LYS A 202 -14.69 11.43 8.94
C LYS A 202 -14.31 10.69 7.65
N PHE A 203 -13.03 10.48 7.43
CA PHE A 203 -12.51 9.74 6.28
C PHE A 203 -12.59 8.20 6.42
N GLY A 204 -13.14 7.68 7.52
CA GLY A 204 -13.31 6.25 7.73
C GLY A 204 -12.04 5.45 7.97
N ILE A 205 -10.91 6.10 8.23
CA ILE A 205 -9.60 5.45 8.45
C ILE A 205 -9.59 4.72 9.78
N SER A 206 -10.05 5.38 10.85
CA SER A 206 -10.11 4.84 12.20
C SER A 206 -11.33 5.38 12.93
N SER A 207 -12.04 4.53 13.66
CA SER A 207 -13.17 4.94 14.49
C SER A 207 -12.73 5.58 15.82
N LYS A 208 -11.56 5.18 16.31
CA LYS A 208 -10.97 5.68 17.55
C LYS A 208 -9.45 5.73 17.41
N MET A 209 -8.87 6.90 17.60
CA MET A 209 -7.43 7.12 17.55
C MET A 209 -6.94 7.53 18.93
N PRO A 210 -5.89 6.90 19.48
CA PRO A 210 -5.27 7.35 20.73
C PRO A 210 -4.78 8.80 20.64
N ASP A 211 -4.89 9.53 21.74
CA ASP A 211 -4.37 10.91 21.86
C ASP A 211 -2.84 10.90 22.05
N GLN A 212 -2.14 10.50 21.01
CA GLN A 212 -0.68 10.44 20.98
C GLN A 212 -0.16 11.04 19.68
N LEU A 213 0.81 11.92 19.76
CA LEU A 213 1.38 12.58 18.57
C LEU A 213 2.03 11.63 17.56
N SER A 214 2.41 10.43 17.96
CA SER A 214 2.88 9.38 17.05
C SER A 214 1.81 8.96 16.04
N MET A 215 0.52 9.09 16.38
CA MET A 215 -0.60 8.78 15.49
C MET A 215 -0.60 9.69 14.27
N ALA A 216 -0.16 10.94 14.40
CA ALA A 216 -0.01 11.86 13.26
C ALA A 216 1.01 11.38 12.20
N LEU A 217 1.92 10.49 12.58
CA LEU A 217 2.87 9.83 11.67
C LEU A 217 2.37 8.47 11.15
N GLY A 218 1.10 8.13 11.42
CA GLY A 218 0.48 6.89 10.98
C GLY A 218 0.88 5.67 11.80
N ALA A 219 1.09 5.84 13.11
CA ALA A 219 1.34 4.72 14.04
C ALA A 219 0.06 3.93 14.37
N GLY A 220 -1.12 4.49 14.13
CA GLY A 220 -2.40 3.79 14.24
C GLY A 220 -2.62 2.79 13.11
N GLU A 221 -3.35 1.72 13.37
CA GLU A 221 -3.61 0.69 12.38
C GLU A 221 -4.90 0.96 11.58
N THR A 222 -4.85 0.63 10.31
CA THR A 222 -6.00 0.60 9.39
C THR A 222 -5.81 -0.51 8.37
N ASN A 223 -6.84 -0.81 7.57
CA ASN A 223 -6.70 -1.75 6.45
C ASN A 223 -6.65 -1.01 5.10
N LEU A 224 -6.23 -1.73 4.06
CA LEU A 224 -5.98 -1.13 2.75
C LEU A 224 -7.25 -0.52 2.14
N ILE A 225 -8.40 -1.20 2.24
CA ILE A 225 -9.65 -0.70 1.65
C ILE A 225 -10.10 0.62 2.29
N LYS A 226 -9.97 0.76 3.62
CA LYS A 226 -10.31 2.01 4.32
C LYS A 226 -9.38 3.15 3.89
N LEU A 227 -8.08 2.89 3.82
CA LEU A 227 -7.12 3.90 3.40
C LEU A 227 -7.33 4.30 1.94
N THR A 228 -7.57 3.34 1.03
CA THR A 228 -7.87 3.62 -0.38
C THR A 228 -9.15 4.44 -0.52
N SER A 229 -10.21 4.11 0.24
CA SER A 229 -11.44 4.90 0.26
C SER A 229 -11.21 6.33 0.74
N ALA A 230 -10.39 6.51 1.78
CA ALA A 230 -10.03 7.83 2.27
C ALA A 230 -9.31 8.66 1.21
N TYR A 231 -8.37 8.06 0.48
CA TYR A 231 -7.71 8.74 -0.64
C TYR A 231 -8.67 9.03 -1.80
N ALA A 232 -9.61 8.13 -2.10
CA ALA A 232 -10.64 8.38 -3.11
C ALA A 232 -11.52 9.59 -2.75
N MET A 233 -11.82 9.79 -1.46
CA MET A 233 -12.54 10.98 -0.98
C MET A 233 -11.72 12.27 -1.16
N LEU A 234 -10.39 12.22 -1.15
CA LEU A 234 -9.56 13.39 -1.50
C LEU A 234 -9.68 13.71 -2.99
N VAL A 235 -9.63 12.71 -3.85
CA VAL A 235 -9.67 12.86 -5.31
C VAL A 235 -11.04 13.32 -5.81
N ASN A 236 -12.14 12.91 -5.15
CA ASN A 236 -13.50 13.25 -5.57
C ASN A 236 -14.02 14.59 -5.04
N GLY A 237 -13.15 15.43 -4.48
CA GLY A 237 -13.51 16.73 -3.92
C GLY A 237 -14.14 16.65 -2.52
N GLY A 238 -13.78 15.65 -1.73
CA GLY A 238 -14.22 15.50 -0.33
C GLY A 238 -15.59 14.86 -0.15
N LYS A 239 -16.11 14.18 -1.15
CA LYS A 239 -17.40 13.48 -1.05
C LYS A 239 -17.19 12.10 -0.43
N LYS A 240 -18.04 11.77 0.55
CA LYS A 240 -18.01 10.47 1.21
C LYS A 240 -18.38 9.35 0.24
N ILE A 241 -17.62 8.25 0.27
CA ILE A 241 -17.92 7.04 -0.50
C ILE A 241 -17.91 5.81 0.41
N THR A 242 -18.69 4.82 0.02
CA THR A 242 -18.69 3.50 0.65
C THR A 242 -18.25 2.47 -0.38
N PRO A 243 -17.14 1.74 -0.15
CA PRO A 243 -16.68 0.71 -1.08
C PRO A 243 -17.76 -0.35 -1.28
N THR A 244 -18.01 -0.71 -2.54
CA THR A 244 -18.96 -1.76 -2.90
C THR A 244 -18.36 -2.73 -3.92
N PHE A 245 -18.70 -4.02 -3.77
CA PHE A 245 -18.32 -5.10 -4.68
C PHE A 245 -19.50 -5.57 -5.53
N ILE A 246 -20.71 -5.11 -5.20
CA ILE A 246 -21.96 -5.59 -5.80
C ILE A 246 -22.62 -4.45 -6.54
N ASP A 247 -22.70 -4.55 -7.84
CA ASP A 247 -23.42 -3.59 -8.68
C ASP A 247 -24.92 -3.89 -8.74
N LYS A 248 -25.24 -5.19 -8.86
CA LYS A 248 -26.60 -5.65 -9.09
C LYS A 248 -26.78 -7.09 -8.60
N ILE A 249 -27.93 -7.37 -8.02
CA ILE A 249 -28.38 -8.73 -7.70
C ILE A 249 -29.66 -9.00 -8.51
N GLN A 250 -29.71 -10.12 -9.20
CA GLN A 250 -30.87 -10.58 -9.95
C GLN A 250 -31.33 -11.95 -9.42
N ASP A 251 -32.62 -12.19 -9.43
CA ASP A 251 -33.16 -13.52 -9.17
C ASP A 251 -32.93 -14.47 -10.38
N ARG A 252 -33.32 -15.74 -10.21
CA ARG A 252 -33.20 -16.76 -11.25
C ARG A 252 -33.99 -16.46 -12.54
N ASN A 253 -34.96 -15.53 -12.48
CA ASN A 253 -35.78 -15.12 -13.61
C ASN A 253 -35.27 -13.85 -14.29
N GLY A 254 -34.09 -13.33 -13.85
CA GLY A 254 -33.50 -12.12 -14.37
C GLY A 254 -34.07 -10.82 -13.79
N ARG A 255 -35.02 -10.89 -12.86
CA ARG A 255 -35.58 -9.70 -12.18
C ARG A 255 -34.54 -9.13 -11.23
N THR A 256 -34.25 -7.84 -11.38
CA THR A 256 -33.33 -7.12 -10.48
C THR A 256 -33.99 -6.92 -9.11
N ILE A 257 -33.39 -7.52 -8.07
CA ILE A 257 -33.80 -7.37 -6.65
C ILE A 257 -32.98 -6.31 -5.92
N PHE A 258 -31.76 -6.05 -6.38
CA PHE A 258 -30.91 -4.99 -5.86
C PHE A 258 -30.11 -4.35 -6.99
N ARG A 259 -29.98 -3.05 -6.93
CA ARG A 259 -29.05 -2.28 -7.78
C ARG A 259 -28.37 -1.23 -6.94
N GLN A 260 -27.04 -1.18 -7.02
CA GLN A 260 -26.25 -0.17 -6.34
C GLN A 260 -26.64 1.22 -6.87
N ASP A 261 -26.85 2.14 -5.97
CA ASP A 261 -27.01 3.55 -6.34
C ASP A 261 -25.64 4.12 -6.74
N ILE A 262 -25.52 4.48 -8.01
CA ILE A 262 -24.28 5.03 -8.59
C ILE A 262 -24.26 6.57 -8.53
N ARG A 263 -25.27 7.20 -7.95
CA ARG A 263 -25.27 8.66 -7.80
C ARG A 263 -24.13 9.09 -6.88
N PRO A 264 -23.45 10.22 -7.19
CA PRO A 264 -22.44 10.75 -6.30
C PRO A 264 -23.02 11.00 -4.91
N CYS A 265 -22.29 10.58 -3.87
CA CYS A 265 -22.68 10.89 -2.51
C CYS A 265 -22.68 12.43 -2.31
N LEU A 266 -23.76 12.95 -1.75
CA LEU A 266 -23.89 14.38 -1.44
C LEU A 266 -23.25 14.74 -0.10
N GLU A 267 -23.02 13.73 0.78
CA GLU A 267 -22.40 13.95 2.07
C GLU A 267 -20.91 14.27 1.90
N SER A 268 -20.51 15.45 2.37
CA SER A 268 -19.11 15.90 2.29
C SER A 268 -18.39 15.60 3.59
N VAL A 269 -17.14 15.14 3.49
CA VAL A 269 -16.22 14.96 4.62
C VAL A 269 -15.33 16.18 4.85
N SER A 270 -15.25 17.07 3.84
CA SER A 270 -14.53 18.34 3.91
C SER A 270 -15.12 19.31 2.88
N TYR A 271 -15.51 20.53 3.31
CA TYR A 271 -16.33 21.45 2.49
C TYR A 271 -15.55 22.46 1.68
N THR A 272 -14.38 22.92 2.14
CA THR A 272 -13.85 24.19 1.64
C THR A 272 -12.48 24.11 0.96
N HIS A 273 -11.64 23.18 1.34
CA HIS A 273 -10.23 23.26 0.96
C HIS A 273 -9.78 22.23 -0.07
N LEU A 274 -10.53 21.14 -0.28
CA LEU A 274 -10.21 20.15 -1.31
C LEU A 274 -10.42 20.68 -2.74
N ARG A 275 -11.38 21.60 -2.95
CA ARG A 275 -11.56 22.28 -4.25
C ARG A 275 -10.41 23.25 -4.58
N ALA A 276 -9.74 23.81 -3.58
CA ALA A 276 -8.59 24.69 -3.79
C ALA A 276 -7.30 23.92 -4.14
N HIS A 277 -7.31 22.59 -3.96
CA HIS A 277 -6.16 21.72 -4.24
C HIS A 277 -6.15 21.13 -5.65
N GLU A 278 -7.22 21.22 -6.42
CA GLU A 278 -7.17 20.92 -7.86
C GLU A 278 -6.13 21.77 -8.58
N THR A 279 -5.85 22.97 -8.05
CA THR A 279 -4.80 23.86 -8.58
C THR A 279 -3.39 23.64 -8.02
N VAL A 280 -3.21 22.80 -7.00
CA VAL A 280 -1.90 22.54 -6.35
C VAL A 280 -1.32 21.18 -6.77
N LEU A 281 -2.13 20.28 -7.32
CA LEU A 281 -1.67 19.01 -7.91
C LEU A 281 -1.22 19.18 -9.38
N ASP A 282 -1.53 20.31 -10.01
CA ASP A 282 -1.12 20.67 -11.38
C ASP A 282 0.18 21.50 -11.42
N LEU A 283 0.92 21.61 -10.33
CA LEU A 283 2.24 22.19 -10.19
C LEU A 283 3.19 21.15 -9.60
#